data_f0b1d61ad1270f325d99bb9df378e5f8
#
_entry.id   f0b1d61ad1270f325d99bb9df378e5f8
#
_cell.length_a   1.000
_cell.length_b   1.000
_cell.length_c   1.000
_cell.angle_alpha   90.00
_cell.angle_beta   90.00
_cell.angle_gamma   90.00
#
_symmetry.space_group_name_H-M   'P 1'
#
loop_
_entity.id
_entity.type
_entity.pdbx_description
1 polymer ?
#
loop_
_entity_poly.entity_id
_entity_poly.type
_entity_poly.pdbx_seq_one_letter_code
_entity_poly.pdbx_strand_id
1 'polypeptide(L)'
;PDFSNSNELVKFHCDFNKSIEWKISILGLESGSLKEISGFSNLIDSNQINWNGNTSQVPFFKKELCAVELSFLNEVDTLRDTINILETKVYDGIVVADFENGIPQEAIVFHQFSMNMTFDISNDDPLEGNNYFKMGGRMGWNEWFLGSLDIPLDLASVNTPATDFYINLGVLSGINGETASDQFINILVSESTYPFNDDLSNNASDVFQDTMEVYKYQIRPVDWYGWKMISLSYDQFEVKSSGGNNLREPKNITAIKIQCQSCPGANANCPENMGIDVRTDVDFLILTQGSDLLSQ
;
A
#
# COMPACT_ATOMS: atom_id res chain seq x y z
N PRO A 1 -17.80 -8.99 -15.78
CA PRO A 1 -17.39 -7.66 -16.20
C PRO A 1 -15.89 -7.59 -16.52
N ASP A 2 -15.51 -6.62 -17.36
CA ASP A 2 -14.15 -6.20 -17.69
C ASP A 2 -13.91 -4.84 -17.06
N PHE A 3 -13.36 -4.81 -15.85
CA PHE A 3 -13.12 -3.57 -15.11
C PHE A 3 -11.87 -2.80 -15.55
N SER A 4 -11.09 -3.32 -16.51
CA SER A 4 -10.05 -2.52 -17.16
C SER A 4 -10.63 -1.39 -17.99
N ASN A 5 -11.92 -1.52 -18.36
CA ASN A 5 -12.70 -0.47 -18.98
C ASN A 5 -13.40 0.37 -17.90
N SER A 6 -13.00 1.61 -17.72
CA SER A 6 -13.53 2.53 -16.69
C SER A 6 -15.04 2.79 -16.76
N ASN A 7 -15.70 2.45 -17.87
CA ASN A 7 -17.15 2.60 -18.04
C ASN A 7 -17.95 1.33 -17.67
N GLU A 8 -17.26 0.22 -17.41
CA GLU A 8 -17.92 -1.03 -17.03
C GLU A 8 -18.32 -0.99 -15.56
N LEU A 9 -19.60 -1.24 -15.30
CA LEU A 9 -20.18 -1.23 -13.96
C LEU A 9 -21.12 -2.41 -13.78
N VAL A 10 -20.98 -3.11 -12.65
CA VAL A 10 -22.04 -4.02 -12.17
C VAL A 10 -23.09 -3.20 -11.45
N LYS A 11 -24.34 -3.31 -11.87
CA LYS A 11 -25.47 -2.56 -11.33
C LYS A 11 -26.36 -3.46 -10.50
N PHE A 12 -26.73 -3.01 -9.30
CA PHE A 12 -27.61 -3.74 -8.40
C PHE A 12 -28.99 -3.10 -8.38
N HIS A 13 -30.04 -3.94 -8.44
CA HIS A 13 -31.43 -3.50 -8.35
C HIS A 13 -32.25 -4.49 -7.50
N CYS A 14 -32.99 -3.97 -6.53
CA CYS A 14 -33.91 -4.76 -5.73
C CYS A 14 -35.02 -3.86 -5.13
N ASP A 15 -36.28 -4.29 -5.25
CA ASP A 15 -37.44 -3.63 -4.63
C ASP A 15 -37.84 -4.33 -3.33
N PHE A 16 -38.11 -3.56 -2.30
CA PHE A 16 -38.60 -4.04 -0.99
C PHE A 16 -39.98 -3.47 -0.70
N ASN A 17 -40.78 -4.25 0.02
CA ASN A 17 -42.13 -3.82 0.44
C ASN A 17 -42.12 -2.77 1.57
N LYS A 18 -40.97 -2.53 2.20
CA LYS A 18 -40.74 -1.53 3.25
C LYS A 18 -39.28 -1.06 3.19
N SER A 19 -38.97 0.09 3.76
CA SER A 19 -37.57 0.48 3.99
C SER A 19 -36.93 -0.47 5.00
N ILE A 20 -35.77 -0.97 4.65
CA ILE A 20 -34.96 -1.91 5.44
C ILE A 20 -33.48 -1.57 5.30
N GLU A 21 -32.71 -1.86 6.31
CA GLU A 21 -31.26 -1.82 6.24
C GLU A 21 -30.73 -3.05 5.49
N TRP A 22 -29.96 -2.80 4.42
CA TRP A 22 -29.43 -3.84 3.56
C TRP A 22 -27.92 -3.70 3.39
N LYS A 23 -27.28 -4.82 3.09
CA LYS A 23 -25.85 -4.87 2.74
C LYS A 23 -25.62 -5.83 1.58
N ILE A 24 -24.91 -5.37 0.57
CA ILE A 24 -24.34 -6.19 -0.52
C ILE A 24 -22.88 -6.46 -0.15
N SER A 25 -22.51 -7.73 -0.10
CA SER A 25 -21.13 -8.19 0.07
C SER A 25 -20.70 -8.93 -1.20
N ILE A 26 -19.58 -8.54 -1.77
CA ILE A 26 -18.97 -9.18 -2.95
C ILE A 26 -17.63 -9.72 -2.49
N LEU A 27 -17.49 -11.05 -2.50
CA LEU A 27 -16.29 -11.75 -2.04
C LEU A 27 -15.61 -12.46 -3.22
N GLY A 28 -14.36 -12.10 -3.49
CA GLY A 28 -13.50 -12.84 -4.41
C GLY A 28 -13.16 -14.22 -3.86
N LEU A 29 -13.40 -15.27 -4.65
CA LEU A 29 -13.23 -16.65 -4.16
C LEU A 29 -11.78 -17.12 -4.18
N GLU A 30 -10.92 -16.46 -4.95
CA GLU A 30 -9.47 -16.75 -5.03
C GLU A 30 -8.66 -15.73 -4.23
N SER A 31 -8.96 -14.43 -4.40
CA SER A 31 -8.23 -13.36 -3.73
C SER A 31 -8.60 -13.19 -2.25
N GLY A 32 -9.83 -13.55 -1.87
CA GLY A 32 -10.41 -13.16 -0.58
C GLY A 32 -10.75 -11.66 -0.50
N SER A 33 -10.65 -10.92 -1.60
CA SER A 33 -11.01 -9.49 -1.67
C SER A 33 -12.48 -9.28 -1.32
N LEU A 34 -12.79 -8.18 -0.64
CA LEU A 34 -14.14 -7.88 -0.19
C LEU A 34 -14.55 -6.47 -0.60
N LYS A 35 -15.72 -6.37 -1.25
CA LYS A 35 -16.45 -5.10 -1.42
C LYS A 35 -17.75 -5.16 -0.65
N GLU A 36 -17.98 -4.17 0.19
CA GLU A 36 -19.25 -3.97 0.89
C GLU A 36 -19.92 -2.66 0.46
N ILE A 37 -21.21 -2.74 0.19
CA ILE A 37 -22.07 -1.59 -0.11
C ILE A 37 -23.31 -1.74 0.78
N SER A 38 -23.69 -0.71 1.51
CA SER A 38 -24.84 -0.77 2.43
C SER A 38 -25.72 0.46 2.31
N GLY A 39 -26.96 0.32 2.74
CA GLY A 39 -27.91 1.41 2.76
C GLY A 39 -29.18 1.09 3.55
N PHE A 40 -30.06 2.11 3.67
CA PHE A 40 -31.38 1.99 4.27
C PHE A 40 -32.43 2.57 3.31
N SER A 41 -33.19 1.72 2.66
CA SER A 41 -34.20 2.14 1.68
C SER A 41 -35.20 1.01 1.42
N ASN A 42 -36.25 1.33 0.66
CA ASN A 42 -37.14 0.34 0.07
C ASN A 42 -36.79 -0.02 -1.38
N LEU A 43 -35.70 0.53 -1.90
CA LEU A 43 -35.21 0.30 -3.26
C LEU A 43 -33.68 0.34 -3.27
N ILE A 44 -33.07 -0.63 -3.91
CA ILE A 44 -31.70 -0.57 -4.41
C ILE A 44 -31.81 -0.10 -5.87
N ASP A 45 -31.42 1.14 -6.11
CA ASP A 45 -31.51 1.75 -7.45
C ASP A 45 -30.22 1.50 -8.23
N SER A 46 -30.34 0.81 -9.35
CA SER A 46 -29.20 0.50 -10.24
C SER A 46 -28.49 1.71 -10.86
N ASN A 47 -29.10 2.90 -10.80
CA ASN A 47 -28.43 4.13 -11.22
C ASN A 47 -27.51 4.72 -10.15
N GLN A 48 -27.69 4.33 -8.89
CA GLN A 48 -26.93 4.84 -7.74
C GLN A 48 -26.02 3.76 -7.14
N ILE A 49 -26.52 2.52 -7.09
CA ILE A 49 -25.81 1.41 -6.47
C ILE A 49 -25.17 0.56 -7.55
N ASN A 50 -23.86 0.73 -7.67
CA ASN A 50 -23.05 0.03 -8.66
C ASN A 50 -21.66 -0.27 -8.12
N TRP A 51 -20.93 -1.14 -8.81
CA TRP A 51 -19.59 -1.56 -8.49
C TRP A 51 -18.71 -1.51 -9.75
N ASN A 52 -17.54 -0.89 -9.63
CA ASN A 52 -16.56 -0.68 -10.69
C ASN A 52 -15.30 -1.55 -10.52
N GLY A 53 -15.37 -2.63 -9.75
CA GLY A 53 -14.23 -3.51 -9.49
C GLY A 53 -13.35 -3.07 -8.31
N ASN A 54 -13.65 -1.94 -7.64
CA ASN A 54 -12.87 -1.51 -6.49
C ASN A 54 -13.14 -2.41 -5.25
N THR A 55 -12.19 -2.47 -4.34
CA THR A 55 -12.31 -3.17 -3.05
C THR A 55 -12.58 -2.20 -1.92
N SER A 56 -13.19 -2.69 -0.82
CA SER A 56 -13.30 -1.94 0.44
C SER A 56 -12.06 -2.10 1.31
N GLN A 57 -11.32 -3.19 1.10
CA GLN A 57 -10.06 -3.50 1.78
C GLN A 57 -9.25 -4.48 0.94
N VAL A 58 -7.95 -4.43 1.07
CA VAL A 58 -7.03 -5.35 0.39
C VAL A 58 -7.14 -6.78 0.95
N PRO A 59 -6.82 -7.81 0.16
CA PRO A 59 -6.20 -7.77 -1.18
C PRO A 59 -7.12 -7.24 -2.28
N PHE A 60 -6.58 -6.98 -3.46
CA PHE A 60 -7.36 -6.60 -4.63
C PHE A 60 -8.04 -7.80 -5.28
N PHE A 61 -9.16 -7.54 -5.97
CA PHE A 61 -9.82 -8.57 -6.78
C PHE A 61 -8.89 -9.04 -7.91
N LYS A 62 -8.99 -10.34 -8.23
CA LYS A 62 -8.31 -10.98 -9.36
C LYS A 62 -9.30 -11.25 -10.50
N LYS A 63 -8.84 -11.83 -11.60
CA LYS A 63 -9.69 -12.42 -12.63
C LYS A 63 -10.29 -13.70 -12.08
N GLU A 64 -11.44 -13.61 -11.46
CA GLU A 64 -12.00 -14.64 -10.60
C GLU A 64 -13.52 -14.63 -10.55
N LEU A 65 -14.09 -15.72 -10.03
CA LEU A 65 -15.49 -15.78 -9.65
C LEU A 65 -15.66 -15.13 -8.25
N CYS A 66 -16.61 -14.21 -8.13
CA CYS A 66 -17.00 -13.59 -6.89
C CYS A 66 -18.37 -14.10 -6.43
N ALA A 67 -18.49 -14.40 -5.14
CA ALA A 67 -19.78 -14.62 -4.50
C ALA A 67 -20.41 -13.26 -4.14
N VAL A 68 -21.68 -13.08 -4.48
CA VAL A 68 -22.47 -11.90 -4.12
C VAL A 68 -23.54 -12.29 -3.14
N GLU A 69 -23.65 -11.59 -2.02
CA GLU A 69 -24.69 -11.79 -1.04
C GLU A 69 -25.38 -10.46 -0.70
N LEU A 70 -26.71 -10.44 -0.81
CA LEU A 70 -27.54 -9.37 -0.27
C LEU A 70 -28.18 -9.86 1.03
N SER A 71 -27.84 -9.21 2.12
CA SER A 71 -28.31 -9.49 3.48
C SER A 71 -29.09 -8.31 4.06
N PHE A 72 -29.89 -8.57 5.08
CA PHE A 72 -30.78 -7.59 5.72
C PHE A 72 -30.61 -7.62 7.24
N LEU A 73 -30.68 -6.46 7.87
CA LEU A 73 -30.57 -6.37 9.33
C LEU A 73 -31.73 -7.13 10.00
N ASN A 74 -31.38 -8.03 10.93
CA ASN A 74 -32.31 -8.86 11.70
C ASN A 74 -33.15 -9.86 10.89
N GLU A 75 -32.77 -10.14 9.63
CA GLU A 75 -33.38 -11.21 8.83
C GLU A 75 -32.36 -12.35 8.64
N VAL A 76 -32.84 -13.57 8.55
CA VAL A 76 -31.99 -14.77 8.34
C VAL A 76 -31.83 -15.05 6.85
N ASP A 77 -32.80 -14.67 6.04
CA ASP A 77 -32.80 -14.90 4.61
C ASP A 77 -31.82 -13.97 3.90
N THR A 78 -31.05 -14.54 2.98
CA THR A 78 -30.12 -13.82 2.11
C THR A 78 -30.38 -14.17 0.67
N LEU A 79 -30.16 -13.22 -0.23
CA LEU A 79 -30.14 -13.48 -1.67
C LEU A 79 -28.69 -13.65 -2.14
N ARG A 80 -28.45 -14.62 -3.01
CA ARG A 80 -27.10 -14.94 -3.48
C ARG A 80 -27.04 -15.00 -4.99
N ASP A 81 -25.93 -14.53 -5.51
CA ASP A 81 -25.58 -14.58 -6.93
C ASP A 81 -24.07 -14.67 -7.09
N THR A 82 -23.58 -14.71 -8.34
CA THR A 82 -22.15 -14.74 -8.66
C THR A 82 -21.82 -13.77 -9.77
N ILE A 83 -20.61 -13.20 -9.71
CA ILE A 83 -20.05 -12.32 -10.74
C ILE A 83 -18.69 -12.90 -11.15
N ASN A 84 -18.45 -13.06 -12.45
CA ASN A 84 -17.14 -13.44 -12.95
C ASN A 84 -16.39 -12.21 -13.46
N ILE A 85 -15.27 -11.88 -12.83
CA ILE A 85 -14.37 -10.79 -13.26
C ILE A 85 -13.52 -11.31 -14.40
N LEU A 86 -13.60 -10.66 -15.56
CA LEU A 86 -12.83 -10.99 -16.76
C LEU A 86 -11.49 -10.24 -16.79
N GLU A 87 -11.51 -8.96 -16.41
CA GLU A 87 -10.33 -8.10 -16.24
C GLU A 87 -10.50 -7.27 -14.98
N THR A 88 -9.39 -7.06 -14.25
CA THR A 88 -9.35 -6.32 -12.99
C THR A 88 -9.42 -4.81 -13.22
N LYS A 89 -9.77 -4.08 -12.16
CA LYS A 89 -9.76 -2.61 -12.17
C LYS A 89 -8.33 -2.09 -12.35
N VAL A 90 -8.18 -1.15 -13.27
CA VAL A 90 -6.98 -0.32 -13.39
C VAL A 90 -7.20 0.93 -12.55
N TYR A 91 -6.33 1.17 -11.60
CA TYR A 91 -6.37 2.36 -10.74
C TYR A 91 -5.69 3.54 -11.41
N ASP A 92 -6.30 4.72 -11.31
CA ASP A 92 -5.72 5.95 -11.83
C ASP A 92 -4.56 6.41 -10.94
N GLY A 93 -3.39 6.58 -11.55
CA GLY A 93 -2.20 7.04 -10.81
C GLY A 93 -0.90 6.78 -11.56
N ILE A 94 0.19 7.14 -10.92
CA ILE A 94 1.55 6.86 -11.39
C ILE A 94 2.06 5.65 -10.61
N VAL A 95 2.10 4.48 -11.24
CA VAL A 95 2.67 3.27 -10.64
C VAL A 95 4.18 3.46 -10.55
N VAL A 96 4.69 3.51 -9.33
CA VAL A 96 6.12 3.65 -9.03
C VAL A 96 6.79 2.27 -8.99
N ALA A 97 6.12 1.30 -8.35
CA ALA A 97 6.59 -0.07 -8.26
C ALA A 97 5.40 -1.02 -8.02
N ASP A 98 5.16 -1.92 -8.95
CA ASP A 98 4.25 -3.06 -8.83
C ASP A 98 5.02 -4.39 -8.67
N PHE A 99 6.34 -4.33 -8.83
CA PHE A 99 7.28 -5.45 -8.73
C PHE A 99 7.04 -6.60 -9.72
N GLU A 100 6.07 -6.50 -10.62
CA GLU A 100 5.76 -7.55 -11.60
C GLU A 100 6.92 -7.82 -12.58
N ASN A 101 7.69 -6.80 -12.88
CA ASN A 101 8.88 -6.88 -13.74
C ASN A 101 10.18 -6.87 -12.93
N GLY A 102 10.12 -7.11 -11.61
CA GLY A 102 11.26 -7.05 -10.71
C GLY A 102 11.40 -5.69 -10.02
N ILE A 103 12.56 -5.44 -9.45
CA ILE A 103 12.88 -4.15 -8.82
C ILE A 103 12.95 -3.08 -9.91
N PRO A 104 12.34 -1.88 -9.70
CA PRO A 104 12.37 -0.81 -10.69
C PRO A 104 13.79 -0.51 -11.16
N GLN A 105 13.94 -0.25 -12.46
CA GLN A 105 15.23 0.12 -13.03
C GLN A 105 15.76 1.39 -12.35
N GLU A 106 17.06 1.44 -12.08
CA GLU A 106 17.74 2.53 -11.37
C GLU A 106 17.39 2.62 -9.87
N ALA A 107 16.50 1.77 -9.33
CA ALA A 107 16.31 1.70 -7.90
C ALA A 107 17.55 1.11 -7.20
N ILE A 108 17.81 1.61 -6.00
CA ILE A 108 18.93 1.19 -5.18
C ILE A 108 18.40 0.43 -3.97
N VAL A 109 18.86 -0.82 -3.81
CA VAL A 109 18.58 -1.64 -2.65
C VAL A 109 19.80 -1.65 -1.75
N PHE A 110 19.62 -1.22 -0.51
CA PHE A 110 20.62 -1.34 0.53
C PHE A 110 20.07 -2.15 1.71
N HIS A 111 20.87 -3.07 2.25
CA HIS A 111 20.53 -3.73 3.50
C HIS A 111 21.78 -4.06 4.30
N GLN A 112 21.65 -4.00 5.62
CA GLN A 112 22.64 -4.52 6.56
C GLN A 112 22.43 -6.03 6.74
N PHE A 113 23.38 -6.71 7.36
CA PHE A 113 23.22 -8.09 7.83
C PHE A 113 22.78 -9.08 6.75
N SER A 114 23.43 -9.06 5.61
CA SER A 114 23.07 -9.80 4.38
C SER A 114 22.83 -11.32 4.60
N MET A 115 23.38 -11.92 5.65
CA MET A 115 23.16 -13.34 5.96
C MET A 115 21.77 -13.63 6.56
N ASN A 116 21.11 -12.63 7.11
CA ASN A 116 19.85 -12.79 7.84
C ASN A 116 18.68 -11.97 7.25
N MET A 117 18.96 -11.14 6.25
CA MET A 117 17.98 -10.24 5.63
C MET A 117 17.66 -10.66 4.20
N THR A 118 16.42 -10.45 3.81
CA THR A 118 15.96 -10.53 2.42
C THR A 118 15.44 -9.16 2.01
N PHE A 119 16.01 -8.62 0.94
CA PHE A 119 15.56 -7.40 0.26
C PHE A 119 15.55 -7.72 -1.23
N ASP A 120 14.49 -8.40 -1.67
CA ASP A 120 14.39 -8.94 -3.03
C ASP A 120 12.94 -9.27 -3.37
N ILE A 121 12.69 -9.60 -4.63
CA ILE A 121 11.37 -10.01 -5.13
C ILE A 121 10.96 -11.35 -4.53
N SER A 122 9.69 -11.46 -4.17
CA SER A 122 9.02 -12.69 -3.72
C SER A 122 7.66 -12.81 -4.38
N ASN A 123 7.15 -14.04 -4.46
CA ASN A 123 5.83 -14.36 -5.04
C ASN A 123 4.91 -15.10 -4.05
N ASP A 124 5.21 -14.99 -2.76
CA ASP A 124 4.51 -15.66 -1.67
C ASP A 124 3.33 -14.77 -1.21
N ASP A 125 2.17 -14.93 -1.81
CA ASP A 125 0.93 -14.21 -1.48
C ASP A 125 1.02 -12.68 -1.66
N PRO A 126 1.29 -12.17 -2.90
CA PRO A 126 1.36 -10.74 -3.18
C PRO A 126 0.01 -10.05 -2.99
N LEU A 127 0.04 -8.76 -2.69
CA LEU A 127 -1.14 -7.90 -2.57
C LEU A 127 -1.83 -7.70 -3.92
N GLU A 128 -1.02 -7.46 -4.95
CA GLU A 128 -1.42 -7.26 -6.33
C GLU A 128 -0.55 -8.12 -7.26
N GLY A 129 -1.08 -8.54 -8.39
CA GLY A 129 -0.34 -9.32 -9.38
C GLY A 129 0.25 -10.63 -8.86
N ASN A 130 1.55 -10.85 -9.12
CA ASN A 130 2.26 -12.10 -8.83
C ASN A 130 3.50 -11.90 -7.94
N ASN A 131 3.99 -10.68 -7.79
CA ASN A 131 5.24 -10.40 -7.12
C ASN A 131 5.14 -9.20 -6.18
N TYR A 132 5.96 -9.19 -5.15
CA TYR A 132 6.12 -8.08 -4.21
C TYR A 132 7.57 -7.93 -3.76
N PHE A 133 7.92 -6.85 -3.10
CA PHE A 133 9.25 -6.65 -2.53
C PHE A 133 9.28 -7.08 -1.07
N LYS A 134 9.97 -8.21 -0.81
CA LYS A 134 10.20 -8.72 0.53
C LYS A 134 11.26 -7.88 1.22
N MET A 135 10.92 -7.35 2.41
CA MET A 135 11.79 -6.44 3.14
C MET A 135 11.82 -6.81 4.63
N GLY A 136 12.89 -7.47 5.06
CA GLY A 136 13.04 -7.88 6.45
C GLY A 136 13.92 -9.11 6.63
N GLY A 137 13.82 -9.74 7.79
CA GLY A 137 14.56 -10.94 8.14
C GLY A 137 14.71 -11.15 9.63
N ARG A 138 15.59 -12.10 10.02
CA ARG A 138 15.70 -12.56 11.40
C ARG A 138 16.57 -11.65 12.26
N MET A 139 16.00 -11.16 13.37
CA MET A 139 16.70 -10.27 14.32
C MET A 139 17.82 -11.01 15.07
N GLY A 140 18.89 -10.27 15.38
CA GLY A 140 20.05 -10.82 16.09
C GLY A 140 21.18 -9.79 16.32
N TRP A 141 20.91 -8.50 16.21
CA TRP A 141 21.87 -7.40 16.27
C TRP A 141 21.32 -6.18 17.02
N ASN A 142 22.11 -5.10 17.09
CA ASN A 142 21.81 -3.90 17.87
C ASN A 142 21.27 -2.72 17.05
N GLU A 143 21.25 -2.82 15.73
CA GLU A 143 20.90 -1.71 14.85
C GLU A 143 19.39 -1.63 14.62
N TRP A 144 18.84 -0.41 14.62
CA TRP A 144 17.46 -0.15 14.30
C TRP A 144 17.19 -0.15 12.79
N PHE A 145 18.11 0.40 12.02
CA PHE A 145 18.02 0.43 10.56
C PHE A 145 18.45 -0.90 9.96
N LEU A 146 17.60 -1.48 9.13
CA LEU A 146 17.83 -2.80 8.53
C LEU A 146 18.15 -2.71 7.04
N GLY A 147 17.48 -1.84 6.32
CA GLY A 147 17.72 -1.61 4.91
C GLY A 147 16.71 -0.66 4.30
N SER A 148 16.89 -0.37 3.02
CA SER A 148 16.00 0.50 2.26
C SER A 148 15.91 0.12 0.79
N LEU A 149 14.82 0.57 0.17
CA LEU A 149 14.60 0.64 -1.27
C LEU A 149 14.47 2.11 -1.65
N ASP A 150 15.37 2.61 -2.49
CA ASP A 150 15.38 3.98 -2.99
C ASP A 150 15.01 3.97 -4.47
N ILE A 151 13.97 4.71 -4.86
CA ILE A 151 13.44 4.73 -6.22
C ILE A 151 13.48 6.16 -6.76
N PRO A 152 14.20 6.43 -7.87
CA PRO A 152 14.18 7.74 -8.53
C PRO A 152 12.82 7.98 -9.21
N LEU A 153 12.39 9.24 -9.25
CA LEU A 153 11.12 9.66 -9.84
C LEU A 153 11.30 10.91 -10.71
N ASP A 154 10.45 11.04 -11.70
CA ASP A 154 10.23 12.29 -12.44
C ASP A 154 8.74 12.65 -12.41
N LEU A 155 8.38 13.62 -11.58
CA LEU A 155 7.02 14.09 -11.40
C LEU A 155 6.81 15.52 -11.93
N ALA A 156 7.67 16.01 -12.81
CA ALA A 156 7.60 17.39 -13.34
C ALA A 156 6.25 17.73 -14.02
N SER A 157 5.49 16.72 -14.47
CA SER A 157 4.15 16.90 -15.06
C SER A 157 3.02 16.98 -14.03
N VAL A 158 3.28 16.65 -12.76
CA VAL A 158 2.28 16.71 -11.69
C VAL A 158 1.97 18.15 -11.32
N ASN A 159 0.69 18.53 -11.31
CA ASN A 159 0.26 19.89 -10.98
C ASN A 159 -0.85 19.85 -9.91
N THR A 160 -0.64 19.08 -8.86
CA THR A 160 -1.58 18.86 -7.77
C THR A 160 -0.95 19.36 -6.47
N PRO A 161 -1.71 20.06 -5.58
CA PRO A 161 -1.19 20.46 -4.29
C PRO A 161 -0.91 19.23 -3.40
N ALA A 162 -0.02 19.36 -2.43
CA ALA A 162 0.35 18.26 -1.53
C ALA A 162 -0.84 17.66 -0.77
N THR A 163 -1.88 18.45 -0.48
CA THR A 163 -3.12 17.99 0.17
C THR A 163 -3.92 16.99 -0.65
N ASP A 164 -3.80 17.06 -1.96
CA ASP A 164 -4.54 16.23 -2.92
C ASP A 164 -3.61 15.25 -3.68
N PHE A 165 -2.38 15.10 -3.20
CA PHE A 165 -1.40 14.16 -3.72
C PHE A 165 -1.11 13.08 -2.70
N TYR A 166 -1.36 11.82 -3.07
CA TYR A 166 -1.27 10.69 -2.15
C TYR A 166 -0.18 9.71 -2.57
N ILE A 167 0.54 9.23 -1.59
CA ILE A 167 1.49 8.10 -1.71
C ILE A 167 0.77 6.89 -1.11
N ASN A 168 0.47 5.91 -1.96
CA ASN A 168 -0.22 4.70 -1.56
C ASN A 168 0.71 3.51 -1.71
N LEU A 169 0.79 2.65 -0.68
CA LEU A 169 1.58 1.42 -0.73
C LEU A 169 0.94 0.32 0.11
N GLY A 170 1.01 -0.90 -0.37
CA GLY A 170 0.71 -2.09 0.40
C GLY A 170 1.85 -2.40 1.37
N VAL A 171 1.53 -2.69 2.62
CA VAL A 171 2.50 -3.11 3.64
C VAL A 171 2.02 -4.39 4.30
N LEU A 172 2.86 -5.42 4.29
CA LEU A 172 2.58 -6.71 4.91
C LEU A 172 3.26 -6.80 6.28
N SER A 173 2.53 -7.31 7.26
CA SER A 173 3.04 -7.62 8.58
C SER A 173 2.34 -8.86 9.18
N GLY A 174 2.86 -9.36 10.30
CA GLY A 174 2.18 -10.38 11.11
C GLY A 174 2.16 -11.77 10.51
N ILE A 175 3.11 -12.14 9.67
CA ILE A 175 3.17 -13.46 9.08
C ILE A 175 3.39 -14.51 10.17
N ASN A 176 2.52 -15.52 10.19
CA ASN A 176 2.55 -16.65 11.14
C ASN A 176 2.52 -16.27 12.63
N GLY A 177 2.07 -15.06 12.98
CA GLY A 177 2.00 -14.59 14.36
C GLY A 177 3.36 -14.26 14.99
N GLU A 178 4.44 -14.30 14.22
CA GLU A 178 5.77 -13.93 14.64
C GLU A 178 6.21 -12.64 13.96
N THR A 179 5.97 -11.50 14.59
CA THR A 179 6.54 -10.22 14.18
C THR A 179 7.38 -9.64 15.30
N ALA A 180 8.48 -9.01 14.93
CA ALA A 180 9.27 -8.24 15.88
C ALA A 180 8.41 -7.10 16.47
N SER A 181 8.47 -6.90 17.78
CA SER A 181 7.82 -5.76 18.41
C SER A 181 8.48 -4.47 17.94
N ASP A 182 7.66 -3.43 17.78
CA ASP A 182 8.11 -2.10 17.37
C ASP A 182 8.90 -2.09 16.04
N GLN A 183 8.43 -2.86 15.05
CA GLN A 183 8.89 -2.73 13.67
C GLN A 183 8.14 -1.59 12.98
N PHE A 184 8.80 -0.89 12.06
CA PHE A 184 8.23 0.27 11.38
C PHE A 184 8.89 0.57 10.04
N ILE A 185 8.19 1.35 9.23
CA ILE A 185 8.66 1.87 7.95
C ILE A 185 8.78 3.39 8.06
N ASN A 186 9.90 3.94 7.59
CA ASN A 186 9.98 5.35 7.23
C ASN A 186 9.86 5.47 5.71
N ILE A 187 9.00 6.38 5.27
CA ILE A 187 8.92 6.82 3.90
C ILE A 187 9.55 8.19 3.83
N LEU A 188 10.63 8.33 3.05
CA LEU A 188 11.27 9.60 2.79
C LEU A 188 10.99 10.00 1.35
N VAL A 189 10.76 11.29 1.13
CA VAL A 189 10.56 11.89 -0.17
C VAL A 189 11.58 13.01 -0.32
N SER A 190 12.34 13.00 -1.43
CA SER A 190 13.26 14.07 -1.75
C SER A 190 12.69 14.99 -2.85
N GLU A 191 12.76 16.30 -2.62
CA GLU A 191 12.52 17.32 -3.64
C GLU A 191 13.84 17.98 -4.11
N SER A 192 14.96 17.32 -3.86
CA SER A 192 16.27 17.82 -4.27
C SER A 192 16.48 17.61 -5.74
N THR A 193 16.98 18.63 -6.42
CA THR A 193 17.42 18.53 -7.83
C THR A 193 18.80 17.89 -8.00
N TYR A 194 19.40 17.44 -6.90
CA TYR A 194 20.69 16.76 -6.92
C TYR A 194 20.58 15.44 -7.68
N PRO A 195 21.64 14.99 -8.40
CA PRO A 195 21.59 13.70 -9.08
C PRO A 195 21.28 12.55 -8.12
N PHE A 196 20.41 11.66 -8.54
CA PHE A 196 20.15 10.43 -7.81
C PHE A 196 21.39 9.54 -7.92
N ASN A 197 22.05 9.34 -6.79
CA ASN A 197 23.25 8.53 -6.68
C ASN A 197 23.32 7.89 -5.31
N ASP A 198 23.88 6.70 -5.20
CA ASP A 198 24.01 5.99 -3.93
C ASP A 198 25.39 6.22 -3.32
N ASP A 199 25.44 6.82 -2.16
CA ASP A 199 26.61 6.81 -1.28
C ASP A 199 26.47 5.68 -0.24
N LEU A 200 26.92 4.50 -0.60
CA LEU A 200 26.87 3.32 0.27
C LEU A 200 27.56 3.54 1.63
N SER A 201 28.47 4.50 1.75
CA SER A 201 29.14 4.82 3.02
C SER A 201 28.18 5.46 4.02
N ASN A 202 27.13 6.13 3.54
CA ASN A 202 26.11 6.80 4.34
C ASN A 202 24.76 6.05 4.39
N ASN A 203 24.66 4.90 3.74
CA ASN A 203 23.42 4.13 3.62
C ASN A 203 22.23 4.96 3.06
N ALA A 204 22.53 5.89 2.15
CA ALA A 204 21.54 6.78 1.59
C ALA A 204 21.98 7.26 0.20
N SER A 205 21.02 7.44 -0.69
CA SER A 205 21.24 8.18 -1.94
C SER A 205 21.56 9.64 -1.64
N ASP A 206 22.35 10.28 -2.49
CA ASP A 206 22.76 11.68 -2.30
C ASP A 206 21.58 12.65 -2.11
N VAL A 207 20.45 12.38 -2.74
CA VAL A 207 19.22 13.19 -2.61
C VAL A 207 18.53 13.08 -1.24
N PHE A 208 18.95 12.15 -0.38
CA PHE A 208 18.36 11.94 0.96
C PHE A 208 19.27 12.39 2.11
N GLN A 209 20.38 13.07 1.82
CA GLN A 209 21.28 13.58 2.83
C GLN A 209 20.65 14.73 3.65
N ASP A 210 21.18 15.00 4.84
CA ASP A 210 20.62 16.00 5.76
C ASP A 210 20.70 17.44 5.24
N THR A 211 21.48 17.70 4.21
CA THR A 211 21.59 19.00 3.52
C THR A 211 20.60 19.15 2.36
N MET A 212 19.90 18.10 2.00
CA MET A 212 18.93 18.07 0.90
C MET A 212 17.53 18.38 1.38
N GLU A 213 16.60 18.70 0.48
CA GLU A 213 15.20 18.90 0.80
C GLU A 213 14.49 17.53 0.91
N VAL A 214 14.29 17.08 2.14
CA VAL A 214 13.74 15.76 2.42
C VAL A 214 12.60 15.86 3.40
N TYR A 215 11.52 15.18 3.08
CA TYR A 215 10.33 15.01 3.92
C TYR A 215 10.20 13.55 4.35
N LYS A 216 9.60 13.32 5.51
CA LYS A 216 9.48 11.98 6.11
C LYS A 216 8.08 11.75 6.64
N TYR A 217 7.56 10.55 6.41
CA TYR A 217 6.45 9.98 7.15
C TYR A 217 6.88 8.66 7.81
N GLN A 218 6.37 8.39 9.02
CA GLN A 218 6.66 7.15 9.74
C GLN A 218 5.38 6.35 9.96
N ILE A 219 5.36 5.12 9.46
CA ILE A 219 4.31 4.13 9.76
C ILE A 219 4.83 3.29 10.93
N ARG A 220 4.30 3.55 12.14
CA ARG A 220 4.75 2.89 13.37
C ARG A 220 3.64 2.78 14.40
N PRO A 221 3.43 1.59 14.97
CA PRO A 221 4.05 0.33 14.60
C PRO A 221 3.48 -0.25 13.30
N VAL A 222 4.21 -1.19 12.69
CA VAL A 222 3.69 -2.10 11.66
C VAL A 222 3.38 -3.41 12.38
N ASP A 223 2.16 -3.53 12.94
CA ASP A 223 1.78 -4.56 13.91
C ASP A 223 0.46 -5.30 13.58
N TRP A 224 -0.07 -5.09 12.37
CA TRP A 224 -1.27 -5.80 11.90
C TRP A 224 -0.92 -7.17 11.31
N TYR A 225 -1.94 -7.95 10.97
CA TYR A 225 -1.80 -9.24 10.31
C TYR A 225 -2.17 -9.14 8.83
N GLY A 226 -1.28 -9.66 7.96
CA GLY A 226 -1.48 -9.66 6.50
C GLY A 226 -1.21 -8.31 5.84
N TRP A 227 -1.71 -8.15 4.64
CA TRP A 227 -1.58 -6.92 3.85
C TRP A 227 -2.50 -5.81 4.33
N LYS A 228 -2.00 -4.58 4.28
CA LYS A 228 -2.77 -3.36 4.49
C LYS A 228 -2.35 -2.31 3.48
N MET A 229 -3.32 -1.69 2.80
CA MET A 229 -3.07 -0.51 1.99
C MET A 229 -2.95 0.71 2.90
N ILE A 230 -1.85 1.42 2.77
CA ILE A 230 -1.58 2.69 3.47
C ILE A 230 -1.65 3.80 2.43
N SER A 231 -2.49 4.80 2.68
CA SER A 231 -2.61 5.99 1.84
C SER A 231 -2.24 7.22 2.64
N LEU A 232 -1.24 7.94 2.19
CA LEU A 232 -0.65 9.09 2.89
C LEU A 232 -0.76 10.32 2.00
N SER A 233 -1.49 11.33 2.44
CA SER A 233 -1.44 12.64 1.78
C SER A 233 -0.07 13.28 1.99
N TYR A 234 0.52 13.84 0.94
CA TYR A 234 1.90 14.34 1.00
C TYR A 234 2.08 15.52 1.96
N ASP A 235 1.03 16.28 2.24
CA ASP A 235 1.05 17.35 3.23
C ASP A 235 1.30 16.87 4.68
N GLN A 236 1.05 15.57 4.96
CA GLN A 236 1.30 14.96 6.27
C GLN A 236 2.78 14.63 6.52
N PHE A 237 3.63 14.71 5.50
CA PHE A 237 5.05 14.42 5.66
C PHE A 237 5.75 15.56 6.41
N GLU A 238 6.54 15.22 7.40
CA GLU A 238 7.30 16.18 8.18
C GLU A 238 8.64 16.53 7.51
N VAL A 239 9.12 17.75 7.70
CA VAL A 239 10.46 18.15 7.25
C VAL A 239 11.50 17.34 8.01
N LYS A 240 12.31 16.54 7.29
CA LYS A 240 13.39 15.75 7.91
C LYS A 240 14.70 16.53 7.99
N SER A 241 14.99 17.35 7.00
CA SER A 241 16.30 18.00 6.84
C SER A 241 16.16 19.50 6.67
N SER A 242 17.26 20.24 6.87
CA SER A 242 17.28 21.70 6.79
C SER A 242 17.49 22.27 5.39
N GLY A 243 17.58 21.42 4.37
CA GLY A 243 17.68 21.85 2.97
C GLY A 243 16.34 22.35 2.43
N GLY A 244 16.41 23.13 1.32
CA GLY A 244 15.23 23.52 0.58
C GLY A 244 14.37 24.63 1.16
N ASN A 245 13.14 24.71 0.62
CA ASN A 245 12.21 25.80 0.91
C ASN A 245 11.14 25.42 1.99
N ASN A 246 11.11 24.17 2.42
CA ASN A 246 10.14 23.58 3.34
C ASN A 246 8.68 23.61 2.84
N LEU A 247 8.47 23.73 1.53
CA LEU A 247 7.18 23.63 0.87
C LEU A 247 7.09 22.28 0.17
N ARG A 248 6.03 21.55 0.42
CA ARG A 248 5.80 20.23 -0.24
C ARG A 248 5.21 20.47 -1.61
N GLU A 249 6.00 20.21 -2.63
CA GLU A 249 5.67 20.43 -4.04
C GLU A 249 5.78 19.13 -4.83
N PRO A 250 4.68 18.37 -5.03
CA PRO A 250 4.73 17.04 -5.67
C PRO A 250 5.49 17.00 -6.99
N LYS A 251 5.41 18.06 -7.79
CA LYS A 251 6.14 18.19 -9.08
C LYS A 251 7.67 18.20 -8.94
N ASN A 252 8.19 18.50 -7.74
CA ASN A 252 9.62 18.59 -7.47
C ASN A 252 10.17 17.28 -6.89
N ILE A 253 9.33 16.29 -6.64
CA ILE A 253 9.78 15.01 -6.10
C ILE A 253 10.70 14.34 -7.10
N THR A 254 11.91 14.00 -6.64
CA THR A 254 12.96 13.35 -7.42
C THR A 254 13.23 11.92 -7.01
N ALA A 255 12.82 11.53 -5.80
CA ALA A 255 12.97 10.17 -5.31
C ALA A 255 12.07 9.85 -4.11
N ILE A 256 11.74 8.58 -3.95
CA ILE A 256 11.14 8.00 -2.73
C ILE A 256 12.09 6.96 -2.16
N LYS A 257 12.27 6.95 -0.83
CA LYS A 257 12.97 5.92 -0.07
C LYS A 257 12.03 5.26 0.91
N ILE A 258 12.01 3.94 0.92
CA ILE A 258 11.30 3.11 1.90
C ILE A 258 12.36 2.45 2.78
N GLN A 259 12.34 2.76 4.09
CA GLN A 259 13.29 2.22 5.05
C GLN A 259 12.61 1.22 5.98
N CYS A 260 13.18 0.01 6.07
CA CYS A 260 12.81 -1.00 7.05
C CYS A 260 13.57 -0.77 8.34
N GLN A 261 12.84 -0.70 9.46
CA GLN A 261 13.41 -0.50 10.79
C GLN A 261 12.69 -1.35 11.84
N SER A 262 13.41 -1.72 12.90
CA SER A 262 12.84 -2.41 14.05
C SER A 262 13.66 -2.17 15.30
N CYS A 263 13.02 -2.27 16.46
CA CYS A 263 13.70 -2.28 17.73
C CYS A 263 14.65 -3.49 17.84
N PRO A 264 15.96 -3.29 18.08
CA PRO A 264 16.92 -4.38 18.01
C PRO A 264 16.80 -5.34 19.18
N GLY A 265 16.80 -6.65 18.87
CA GLY A 265 16.70 -7.72 19.86
C GLY A 265 17.95 -7.94 20.71
N ALA A 266 19.13 -7.48 20.26
CA ALA A 266 20.37 -7.66 21.00
C ALA A 266 20.63 -6.60 22.07
N ASN A 267 19.81 -5.54 22.16
CA ASN A 267 19.90 -4.56 23.25
C ASN A 267 18.79 -4.73 24.29
N ALA A 268 18.89 -4.02 25.39
CA ALA A 268 17.96 -4.15 26.52
C ALA A 268 16.55 -3.59 26.26
N ASN A 269 16.33 -2.90 25.14
CA ASN A 269 15.03 -2.26 24.87
C ASN A 269 13.96 -3.26 24.40
N CYS A 270 14.34 -4.22 23.54
CA CYS A 270 13.41 -5.20 22.97
C CYS A 270 14.06 -6.60 22.93
N PRO A 271 14.43 -7.18 24.09
CA PRO A 271 15.10 -8.49 24.14
C PRO A 271 14.22 -9.62 23.58
N GLU A 272 12.90 -9.45 23.58
CA GLU A 272 11.93 -10.39 23.00
C GLU A 272 12.07 -10.52 21.49
N ASN A 273 12.66 -9.53 20.81
CA ASN A 273 12.88 -9.58 19.35
C ASN A 273 14.03 -10.48 18.94
N MET A 274 14.86 -10.97 19.89
CA MET A 274 16.00 -11.82 19.55
C MET A 274 15.54 -13.08 18.82
N GLY A 275 15.97 -13.23 17.58
CA GLY A 275 15.62 -14.38 16.75
C GLY A 275 14.21 -14.37 16.18
N ILE A 276 13.45 -13.28 16.35
CA ILE A 276 12.14 -13.07 15.72
C ILE A 276 12.32 -12.41 14.35
N ASP A 277 11.43 -12.69 13.42
CA ASP A 277 11.48 -12.10 12.09
C ASP A 277 10.85 -10.69 12.11
N VAL A 278 11.53 -9.75 11.45
CA VAL A 278 10.96 -8.48 11.02
C VAL A 278 10.31 -8.70 9.66
N ARG A 279 9.07 -8.26 9.49
CA ARG A 279 8.35 -8.33 8.22
C ARG A 279 7.63 -7.00 7.99
N THR A 280 8.18 -6.24 7.07
CA THR A 280 7.63 -4.97 6.58
C THR A 280 7.74 -4.94 5.06
N ASP A 281 7.24 -6.01 4.42
CA ASP A 281 7.27 -6.18 2.97
C ASP A 281 6.37 -5.12 2.32
N VAL A 282 6.70 -4.73 1.11
CA VAL A 282 5.96 -3.70 0.40
C VAL A 282 5.52 -4.18 -0.98
N ASP A 283 4.35 -3.70 -1.40
CA ASP A 283 3.79 -3.97 -2.71
C ASP A 283 2.97 -2.78 -3.22
N PHE A 284 2.80 -2.70 -4.52
CA PHE A 284 1.93 -1.76 -5.22
C PHE A 284 2.06 -0.31 -4.73
N LEU A 285 3.27 0.25 -4.90
CA LEU A 285 3.51 1.68 -4.67
C LEU A 285 2.97 2.49 -5.84
N ILE A 286 1.93 3.28 -5.59
CA ILE A 286 1.25 4.12 -6.59
C ILE A 286 0.99 5.52 -6.03
N LEU A 287 1.20 6.54 -6.86
CA LEU A 287 0.93 7.94 -6.54
C LEU A 287 -0.38 8.35 -7.19
N THR A 288 -1.32 8.89 -6.41
CA THR A 288 -2.64 9.30 -6.90
C THR A 288 -2.89 10.79 -6.68
N GLN A 289 -3.80 11.36 -7.46
CA GLN A 289 -4.16 12.77 -7.41
C GLN A 289 -5.67 12.91 -7.15
N GLY A 290 -6.06 13.84 -6.29
CA GLY A 290 -7.44 14.14 -5.94
C GLY A 290 -8.06 13.24 -4.88
N SER A 291 -7.71 11.94 -4.84
CA SER A 291 -8.20 10.99 -3.85
C SER A 291 -7.18 9.89 -3.55
N ASP A 292 -7.31 9.24 -2.41
CA ASP A 292 -6.57 8.02 -2.11
C ASP A 292 -7.03 6.85 -2.99
N LEU A 293 -6.21 5.80 -3.04
CA LEU A 293 -6.39 4.67 -3.95
C LEU A 293 -7.71 3.92 -3.74
N LEU A 294 -8.08 3.65 -2.49
CA LEU A 294 -9.27 2.85 -2.19
C LEU A 294 -10.58 3.62 -2.36
N SER A 295 -10.50 4.95 -2.47
CA SER A 295 -11.64 5.84 -2.73
C SER A 295 -11.98 5.98 -4.21
N GLN A 296 -11.14 5.47 -5.12
CA GLN A 296 -11.38 5.46 -6.57
C GLN A 296 -12.47 4.40 -6.96
#